data_5b61fe008d3c860d67eaa1800ff68888
#
_entry.id   5b61fe008d3c860d67eaa1800ff68888
#
_cell.length_a   1.000
_cell.length_b   1.000
_cell.length_c   1.000
_cell.angle_alpha   90.00
_cell.angle_beta   90.00
_cell.angle_gamma   90.00
#
_symmetry.space_group_name_H-M   'P 1'
#
loop_
_entity.id
_entity.type
_entity.pdbx_description
1 polymer ?
#
loop_
_entity_poly.entity_id
_entity_poly.type
_entity_poly.pdbx_seq_one_letter_code
_entity_poly.pdbx_strand_id
1 'polypeptide(L)'
;MHLIHRGIVNKNYHENLLKSFQHSFKKGFGVETDIHATKDNEFICFHDFTLKRIFNKKVSVKNLTYLQIKKLSEKYKKPIPLLKELIKSSKNKHFLFIEIKPNFSTKLLKKLIKETKRANNCVFISFKHQNIFNLLKLRKKIKVGLSFSPPTSIRSIIKKANDKKIYCIVLDKSYLKNNDIKKINKKKFFYTVKTKSEF
;
A
#
# COMPACT_ATOMS: atom_id res chain seq x y z
N MET A 1 -5.08 -14.75 6.37
CA MET A 1 -3.94 -13.81 6.54
C MET A 1 -4.54 -12.45 6.86
N HIS A 2 -4.16 -11.85 7.98
CA HIS A 2 -4.61 -10.52 8.37
C HIS A 2 -3.50 -9.50 8.12
N LEU A 3 -3.90 -8.34 7.58
CA LEU A 3 -3.03 -7.20 7.34
C LEU A 3 -3.52 -6.03 8.16
N ILE A 4 -2.62 -5.31 8.78
CA ILE A 4 -2.96 -4.09 9.49
C ILE A 4 -2.81 -2.90 8.54
N HIS A 5 -3.93 -2.25 8.25
CA HIS A 5 -3.99 -1.06 7.39
C HIS A 5 -3.18 0.08 8.01
N ARG A 6 -2.11 0.49 7.33
CA ARG A 6 -1.16 1.54 7.75
C ARG A 6 -0.46 1.27 9.09
N GLY A 7 -0.39 0.00 9.54
CA GLY A 7 0.14 -0.38 10.84
C GLY A 7 -0.79 -0.10 12.02
N ILE A 8 -0.45 -0.65 13.20
CA ILE A 8 -1.25 -0.45 14.41
C ILE A 8 -1.17 1.00 14.86
N VAL A 9 -2.32 1.65 14.94
CA VAL A 9 -2.49 3.05 15.39
C VAL A 9 -3.02 3.04 16.82
N ASN A 10 -2.44 3.86 17.69
CA ASN A 10 -2.89 4.09 19.07
C ASN A 10 -2.42 5.48 19.56
N LYS A 11 -2.51 5.74 20.87
CA LYS A 11 -2.07 7.01 21.48
C LYS A 11 -0.61 7.37 21.15
N ASN A 12 0.26 6.35 20.98
CA ASN A 12 1.71 6.53 20.79
C ASN A 12 2.15 6.38 19.32
N TYR A 13 1.30 5.81 18.46
CA TYR A 13 1.66 5.47 17.09
C TYR A 13 0.63 6.00 16.10
N HIS A 14 1.06 6.84 15.18
CA HIS A 14 0.27 7.27 14.02
C HIS A 14 0.36 6.26 12.87
N GLU A 15 -0.55 6.39 11.92
CA GLU A 15 -0.54 5.62 10.67
C GLU A 15 0.76 5.80 9.89
N ASN A 16 1.18 4.76 9.17
CA ASN A 16 2.34 4.76 8.27
C ASN A 16 3.68 5.12 8.95
N LEU A 17 3.81 4.99 10.28
CA LEU A 17 5.09 5.14 10.98
C LEU A 17 5.84 3.81 11.09
N LEU A 18 7.16 3.85 11.08
CA LEU A 18 7.98 2.65 11.26
C LEU A 18 7.65 1.91 12.57
N LYS A 19 7.41 2.65 13.66
CA LYS A 19 7.00 2.07 14.95
C LYS A 19 5.65 1.36 14.87
N SER A 20 4.67 1.89 14.13
CA SER A 20 3.35 1.27 13.91
C SER A 20 3.48 -0.05 13.14
N PHE A 21 4.34 -0.10 12.14
CA PHE A 21 4.64 -1.31 11.38
C PHE A 21 5.35 -2.34 12.27
N GLN A 22 6.40 -1.94 13.00
CA GLN A 22 7.13 -2.81 13.90
C GLN A 22 6.23 -3.41 14.99
N HIS A 23 5.29 -2.62 15.52
CA HIS A 23 4.32 -3.11 16.48
C HIS A 23 3.37 -4.15 15.87
N SER A 24 2.95 -3.96 14.62
CA SER A 24 2.18 -4.95 13.86
C SER A 24 2.96 -6.26 13.68
N PHE A 25 4.24 -6.16 13.30
CA PHE A 25 5.10 -7.32 13.12
C PHE A 25 5.35 -8.09 14.42
N LYS A 26 5.57 -7.39 15.55
CA LYS A 26 5.69 -8.03 16.88
C LYS A 26 4.46 -8.85 17.26
N LYS A 27 3.27 -8.47 16.75
CA LYS A 27 2.02 -9.21 16.92
C LYS A 27 1.76 -10.27 15.85
N GLY A 28 2.72 -10.54 14.96
CA GLY A 28 2.62 -11.55 13.91
C GLY A 28 1.84 -11.12 12.67
N PHE A 29 1.41 -9.85 12.57
CA PHE A 29 0.63 -9.37 11.44
C PHE A 29 1.53 -8.87 10.30
N GLY A 30 1.06 -9.04 9.05
CA GLY A 30 1.52 -8.24 7.93
C GLY A 30 0.94 -6.82 7.97
N VAL A 31 1.42 -5.95 7.11
CA VAL A 31 0.92 -4.57 7.03
C VAL A 31 0.57 -4.20 5.59
N GLU A 32 -0.35 -3.29 5.47
CA GLU A 32 -0.59 -2.52 4.26
C GLU A 32 -0.03 -1.11 4.48
N THR A 33 0.49 -0.50 3.42
CA THR A 33 1.01 0.87 3.41
C THR A 33 0.84 1.51 2.05
N ASP A 34 0.66 2.82 2.07
CA ASP A 34 0.59 3.65 0.87
C ASP A 34 1.97 4.21 0.54
N ILE A 35 2.34 4.27 -0.74
CA ILE A 35 3.59 4.92 -1.14
C ILE A 35 3.40 6.07 -2.12
N HIS A 36 4.23 7.09 -1.91
CA HIS A 36 4.45 8.19 -2.85
C HIS A 36 5.92 8.29 -3.21
N ALA A 37 6.21 8.84 -4.38
CA ALA A 37 7.55 9.28 -4.75
C ALA A 37 7.72 10.76 -4.42
N THR A 38 8.83 11.11 -3.79
CA THR A 38 9.25 12.49 -3.53
C THR A 38 9.84 13.15 -4.78
N LYS A 39 10.16 14.45 -4.72
CA LYS A 39 10.81 15.19 -5.81
C LYS A 39 12.13 14.54 -6.25
N ASP A 40 12.90 14.00 -5.33
CA ASP A 40 14.16 13.29 -5.55
C ASP A 40 13.96 11.76 -5.76
N ASN A 41 12.71 11.35 -6.07
CA ASN A 41 12.32 9.97 -6.39
C ASN A 41 12.53 8.96 -5.27
N GLU A 42 12.61 9.35 -4.00
CA GLU A 42 12.59 8.42 -2.88
C GLU A 42 11.15 7.97 -2.59
N PHE A 43 10.96 6.69 -2.25
CA PHE A 43 9.64 6.16 -1.89
C PHE A 43 9.42 6.29 -0.38
N ILE A 44 8.36 7.01 0.00
CA ILE A 44 7.95 7.20 1.40
C ILE A 44 6.64 6.49 1.69
N CYS A 45 6.46 6.02 2.93
CA CYS A 45 5.20 5.45 3.41
C CYS A 45 4.30 6.59 3.90
N PHE A 46 3.34 6.98 3.07
CA PHE A 46 2.43 8.10 3.37
C PHE A 46 1.17 8.01 2.51
N HIS A 47 -0.01 8.30 3.10
CA HIS A 47 -1.28 8.13 2.39
C HIS A 47 -1.66 9.30 1.49
N ASP A 48 -1.55 10.53 2.01
CA ASP A 48 -2.15 11.69 1.35
C ASP A 48 -1.25 12.25 0.24
N PHE A 49 -1.83 12.88 -0.76
CA PHE A 49 -1.07 13.59 -1.80
C PHE A 49 -0.40 14.86 -1.31
N THR A 50 -0.90 15.42 -0.20
CA THR A 50 -0.36 16.63 0.43
C THR A 50 -0.10 16.41 1.91
N LEU A 51 0.75 17.25 2.51
CA LEU A 51 1.07 17.18 3.93
C LEU A 51 0.03 17.87 4.81
N LYS A 52 -1.15 18.29 4.27
CA LYS A 52 -2.13 19.12 4.98
C LYS A 52 -2.72 18.42 6.20
N ARG A 53 -3.23 17.20 6.07
CA ARG A 53 -3.98 16.51 7.14
C ARG A 53 -3.11 16.23 8.36
N ILE A 54 -1.86 15.80 8.14
CA ILE A 54 -0.98 15.37 9.25
C ILE A 54 -0.12 16.51 9.78
N PHE A 55 0.31 17.44 8.92
CA PHE A 55 1.30 18.47 9.26
C PHE A 55 0.81 19.91 9.05
N ASN A 56 -0.46 20.10 8.69
CA ASN A 56 -1.07 21.40 8.37
C ASN A 56 -0.29 22.22 7.30
N LYS A 57 0.34 21.53 6.32
CA LYS A 57 1.09 22.14 5.21
C LYS A 57 0.42 21.83 3.88
N LYS A 58 -0.08 22.85 3.19
CA LYS A 58 -0.72 22.73 1.86
C LYS A 58 0.33 22.54 0.75
N VAL A 59 1.22 21.56 0.90
CA VAL A 59 2.27 21.25 -0.08
C VAL A 59 2.16 19.79 -0.51
N SER A 60 2.35 19.53 -1.81
CA SER A 60 2.31 18.18 -2.35
C SER A 60 3.60 17.43 -2.05
N VAL A 61 3.48 16.14 -1.72
CA VAL A 61 4.61 15.23 -1.49
C VAL A 61 5.59 15.25 -2.65
N LYS A 62 5.09 15.22 -3.90
CA LYS A 62 5.93 15.20 -5.12
C LYS A 62 6.80 16.44 -5.32
N ASN A 63 6.50 17.53 -4.63
CA ASN A 63 7.21 18.81 -4.76
C ASN A 63 8.34 18.97 -3.73
N LEU A 64 8.45 18.04 -2.79
CA LEU A 64 9.46 18.06 -1.71
C LEU A 64 10.45 16.92 -1.87
N THR A 65 11.72 17.18 -1.56
CA THR A 65 12.72 16.13 -1.38
C THR A 65 12.46 15.33 -0.10
N TYR A 66 12.98 14.11 -0.03
CA TYR A 66 12.86 13.33 1.20
C TYR A 66 13.47 14.05 2.41
N LEU A 67 14.59 14.72 2.25
CA LEU A 67 15.23 15.48 3.34
C LEU A 67 14.30 16.57 3.91
N GLN A 68 13.58 17.30 3.04
CA GLN A 68 12.60 18.31 3.45
C GLN A 68 11.43 17.68 4.22
N ILE A 69 10.90 16.56 3.71
CA ILE A 69 9.82 15.81 4.37
C ILE A 69 10.30 15.26 5.72
N LYS A 70 11.50 14.69 5.78
CA LYS A 70 12.10 14.15 7.00
C LYS A 70 12.20 15.21 8.08
N LYS A 71 12.87 16.35 7.80
CA LYS A 71 13.02 17.48 8.75
C LYS A 71 11.66 17.95 9.28
N LEU A 72 10.67 18.10 8.37
CA LEU A 72 9.32 18.51 8.77
C LEU A 72 8.68 17.46 9.68
N SER A 73 8.66 16.20 9.28
CA SER A 73 7.97 15.12 9.99
C SER A 73 8.59 14.83 11.37
N GLU A 74 9.91 14.96 11.50
CA GLU A 74 10.63 14.85 12.77
C GLU A 74 10.25 16.00 13.73
N LYS A 75 10.16 17.25 13.24
CA LYS A 75 9.68 18.39 14.04
C LYS A 75 8.30 18.12 14.66
N TYR A 76 7.42 17.43 13.94
CA TYR A 76 6.09 17.07 14.43
C TYR A 76 6.06 15.75 15.21
N LYS A 77 7.22 15.13 15.49
CA LYS A 77 7.33 13.83 16.16
C LYS A 77 6.57 12.69 15.45
N LYS A 78 6.41 12.81 14.13
CA LYS A 78 5.73 11.84 13.26
C LYS A 78 6.63 11.51 12.07
N PRO A 79 7.81 10.91 12.27
CA PRO A 79 8.81 10.70 11.22
C PRO A 79 8.26 9.78 10.13
N ILE A 80 8.16 10.30 8.91
CA ILE A 80 7.70 9.53 7.73
C ILE A 80 8.85 8.62 7.28
N PRO A 81 8.65 7.28 7.27
CA PRO A 81 9.70 6.36 6.88
C PRO A 81 9.81 6.22 5.36
N LEU A 82 11.00 5.85 4.90
CA LEU A 82 11.21 5.34 3.56
C LEU A 82 10.68 3.91 3.42
N LEU A 83 10.23 3.55 2.21
CA LEU A 83 9.82 2.18 1.90
C LEU A 83 10.94 1.16 2.20
N LYS A 84 12.19 1.49 1.91
CA LYS A 84 13.35 0.63 2.20
C LYS A 84 13.52 0.34 3.70
N GLU A 85 13.14 1.27 4.59
CA GLU A 85 13.17 1.07 6.04
C GLU A 85 12.08 0.10 6.50
N LEU A 86 10.87 0.23 5.93
CA LEU A 86 9.79 -0.73 6.15
C LEU A 86 10.18 -2.13 5.69
N ILE A 87 10.72 -2.27 4.47
CA ILE A 87 11.17 -3.56 3.92
C ILE A 87 12.22 -4.20 4.84
N LYS A 88 13.22 -3.44 5.26
CA LYS A 88 14.24 -3.92 6.22
C LYS A 88 13.61 -4.39 7.53
N SER A 89 12.66 -3.62 8.04
CA SER A 89 11.96 -3.91 9.30
C SER A 89 11.11 -5.18 9.23
N SER A 90 10.57 -5.54 8.06
CA SER A 90 9.76 -6.75 7.86
C SER A 90 10.57 -8.05 7.95
N LYS A 91 11.91 -7.98 7.80
CA LYS A 91 12.85 -9.11 7.82
C LYS A 91 12.46 -10.26 6.84
N ASN A 92 11.73 -9.96 5.77
CA ASN A 92 11.13 -10.94 4.85
C ASN A 92 10.17 -11.96 5.52
N LYS A 93 9.79 -11.74 6.79
CA LYS A 93 8.91 -12.65 7.54
C LYS A 93 7.44 -12.23 7.45
N HIS A 94 7.17 -10.93 7.32
CA HIS A 94 5.82 -10.38 7.33
C HIS A 94 5.43 -9.87 5.95
N PHE A 95 4.19 -10.14 5.54
CA PHE A 95 3.67 -9.64 4.27
C PHE A 95 3.54 -8.12 4.26
N LEU A 96 3.96 -7.52 3.15
CA LEU A 96 3.85 -6.09 2.88
C LEU A 96 2.94 -5.89 1.67
N PHE A 97 1.76 -5.32 1.89
CA PHE A 97 0.91 -4.82 0.80
C PHE A 97 1.25 -3.35 0.58
N ILE A 98 1.76 -3.04 -0.60
CA ILE A 98 2.31 -1.72 -0.94
C ILE A 98 1.38 -1.08 -1.97
N GLU A 99 0.55 -0.13 -1.53
CA GLU A 99 -0.34 0.61 -2.42
C GLU A 99 0.42 1.74 -3.13
N ILE A 100 0.44 1.69 -4.46
CA ILE A 100 0.98 2.78 -5.28
C ILE A 100 -0.14 3.81 -5.48
N LYS A 101 -0.06 4.95 -4.77
CA LYS A 101 -1.11 6.00 -4.79
C LYS A 101 -1.18 6.79 -6.09
N PRO A 102 -0.10 7.46 -6.55
CA PRO A 102 -0.13 8.19 -7.81
C PRO A 102 0.14 7.27 -9.01
N ASN A 103 -0.07 7.78 -10.21
CA ASN A 103 0.47 7.12 -11.39
C ASN A 103 2.00 7.29 -11.39
N PHE A 104 2.72 6.18 -11.34
CA PHE A 104 4.18 6.18 -11.44
C PHE A 104 4.62 6.07 -12.90
N SER A 105 5.66 6.83 -13.25
CA SER A 105 6.36 6.68 -14.53
C SER A 105 7.07 5.31 -14.61
N THR A 106 7.38 4.87 -15.81
CA THR A 106 8.17 3.65 -16.04
C THR A 106 9.50 3.69 -15.29
N LYS A 107 10.16 4.86 -15.21
CA LYS A 107 11.40 5.06 -14.43
C LYS A 107 11.19 4.77 -12.94
N LEU A 108 10.13 5.30 -12.35
CA LEU A 108 9.79 5.05 -10.94
C LEU A 108 9.43 3.58 -10.69
N LEU A 109 8.67 2.94 -11.58
CA LEU A 109 8.33 1.53 -11.46
C LEU A 109 9.57 0.63 -11.56
N LYS A 110 10.53 0.92 -12.44
CA LYS A 110 11.82 0.23 -12.51
C LYS A 110 12.61 0.41 -11.22
N LYS A 111 12.67 1.63 -10.65
CA LYS A 111 13.30 1.89 -9.34
C LYS A 111 12.62 1.08 -8.23
N LEU A 112 11.29 1.08 -8.17
CA LEU A 112 10.53 0.32 -7.19
C LEU A 112 10.83 -1.19 -7.26
N ILE A 113 10.86 -1.76 -8.46
CA ILE A 113 11.24 -3.17 -8.67
C ILE A 113 12.66 -3.45 -8.18
N LYS A 114 13.61 -2.55 -8.45
CA LYS A 114 15.01 -2.68 -8.01
C LYS A 114 15.11 -2.65 -6.48
N GLU A 115 14.46 -1.70 -5.81
CA GLU A 115 14.49 -1.58 -4.35
C GLU A 115 13.84 -2.76 -3.64
N THR A 116 12.81 -3.36 -4.25
CA THR A 116 12.08 -4.48 -3.67
C THR A 116 12.53 -5.85 -4.17
N LYS A 117 13.61 -5.92 -4.97
CA LYS A 117 14.07 -7.17 -5.63
C LYS A 117 14.30 -8.32 -4.65
N ARG A 118 14.82 -8.01 -3.46
CA ARG A 118 15.16 -8.99 -2.41
C ARG A 118 14.03 -9.24 -1.40
N ALA A 119 12.90 -8.53 -1.54
CA ALA A 119 11.75 -8.67 -0.66
C ALA A 119 10.73 -9.63 -1.28
N ASN A 120 10.71 -10.88 -0.86
CA ASN A 120 9.83 -11.93 -1.40
C ASN A 120 8.39 -11.86 -0.88
N ASN A 121 8.16 -11.02 0.11
CA ASN A 121 6.91 -10.86 0.84
C ASN A 121 6.09 -9.64 0.41
N CYS A 122 6.51 -8.92 -0.64
CA CYS A 122 5.81 -7.75 -1.15
C CYS A 122 4.70 -8.13 -2.14
N VAL A 123 3.54 -7.50 -1.98
CA VAL A 123 2.43 -7.49 -2.94
C VAL A 123 2.13 -6.04 -3.28
N PHE A 124 2.21 -5.67 -4.56
CA PHE A 124 1.90 -4.31 -5.00
C PHE A 124 0.43 -4.20 -5.36
N ILE A 125 -0.24 -3.22 -4.80
CA ILE A 125 -1.65 -2.95 -5.07
C ILE A 125 -1.85 -1.51 -5.54
N SER A 126 -2.91 -1.24 -6.26
CA SER A 126 -3.26 0.13 -6.67
C SER A 126 -4.70 0.22 -7.14
N PHE A 127 -5.37 1.34 -6.83
CA PHE A 127 -6.60 1.78 -7.49
C PHE A 127 -6.32 2.30 -8.90
N LYS A 128 -5.09 2.75 -9.16
CA LYS A 128 -4.60 3.13 -10.49
C LYS A 128 -4.07 1.88 -11.20
N HIS A 129 -4.97 1.08 -11.77
CA HIS A 129 -4.66 -0.24 -12.34
C HIS A 129 -3.53 -0.21 -13.38
N GLN A 130 -3.32 0.94 -14.05
CA GLN A 130 -2.22 1.10 -14.99
C GLN A 130 -0.85 0.86 -14.34
N ASN A 131 -0.67 1.23 -13.07
CA ASN A 131 0.56 0.92 -12.32
C ASN A 131 0.81 -0.59 -12.27
N ILE A 132 -0.25 -1.35 -12.01
CA ILE A 132 -0.19 -2.82 -11.88
C ILE A 132 0.14 -3.48 -13.22
N PHE A 133 -0.54 -3.07 -14.30
CA PHE A 133 -0.25 -3.61 -15.63
C PHE A 133 1.15 -3.24 -16.12
N ASN A 134 1.62 -2.04 -15.81
CA ASN A 134 2.99 -1.63 -16.14
C ASN A 134 4.03 -2.42 -15.33
N LEU A 135 3.80 -2.70 -14.04
CA LEU A 135 4.66 -3.58 -13.24
C LEU A 135 4.77 -4.99 -13.84
N LEU A 136 3.64 -5.57 -14.27
CA LEU A 136 3.60 -6.89 -14.90
C LEU A 136 4.36 -6.94 -16.24
N LYS A 137 4.34 -5.85 -17.01
CA LYS A 137 5.16 -5.72 -18.23
C LYS A 137 6.65 -5.70 -17.92
N LEU A 138 7.04 -5.03 -16.82
CA LEU A 138 8.45 -4.89 -16.43
C LEU A 138 9.03 -6.14 -15.71
N ARG A 139 8.18 -6.89 -14.98
CA ARG A 139 8.60 -8.08 -14.25
C ARG A 139 7.46 -9.10 -14.17
N LYS A 140 7.57 -10.19 -14.93
CA LYS A 140 6.51 -11.23 -15.03
C LYS A 140 6.21 -11.92 -13.68
N LYS A 141 7.22 -12.20 -12.86
CA LYS A 141 7.07 -12.89 -11.56
C LYS A 141 6.98 -11.90 -10.39
N ILE A 142 6.01 -10.97 -10.44
CA ILE A 142 5.74 -10.03 -9.36
C ILE A 142 4.33 -10.26 -8.82
N LYS A 143 4.16 -10.26 -7.49
CA LYS A 143 2.83 -10.37 -6.89
C LYS A 143 2.14 -9.02 -6.93
N VAL A 144 1.00 -8.96 -7.61
CA VAL A 144 0.22 -7.71 -7.78
C VAL A 144 -1.25 -7.94 -7.51
N GLY A 145 -1.93 -6.90 -7.03
CA GLY A 145 -3.37 -6.90 -6.81
C GLY A 145 -4.04 -5.65 -7.37
N LEU A 146 -5.31 -5.79 -7.69
CA LEU A 146 -6.16 -4.68 -8.13
C LEU A 146 -7.03 -4.21 -6.96
N SER A 147 -6.98 -2.92 -6.65
CA SER A 147 -7.86 -2.30 -5.64
C SER A 147 -9.08 -1.70 -6.31
N PHE A 148 -10.27 -1.88 -5.69
CA PHE A 148 -11.54 -1.40 -6.21
C PHE A 148 -12.28 -0.59 -5.16
N SER A 149 -12.76 0.60 -5.55
CA SER A 149 -13.60 1.47 -4.72
C SER A 149 -15.08 1.06 -4.79
N PRO A 150 -15.91 1.47 -3.82
CA PRO A 150 -17.33 1.10 -3.73
C PRO A 150 -18.16 1.24 -5.00
N PRO A 151 -18.02 2.29 -5.85
CA PRO A 151 -18.86 2.43 -7.04
C PRO A 151 -18.46 1.54 -8.21
N THR A 152 -17.45 0.65 -8.03
CA THR A 152 -17.04 -0.23 -9.13
C THR A 152 -18.06 -1.35 -9.35
N SER A 153 -18.58 -1.50 -10.57
CA SER A 153 -19.54 -2.55 -10.89
C SER A 153 -18.93 -3.95 -10.72
N ILE A 154 -19.71 -4.88 -10.21
CA ILE A 154 -19.34 -6.29 -10.03
C ILE A 154 -18.81 -6.90 -11.31
N ARG A 155 -19.48 -6.64 -12.44
CA ARG A 155 -19.05 -7.10 -13.77
C ARG A 155 -17.63 -6.64 -14.12
N SER A 156 -17.29 -5.39 -13.81
CA SER A 156 -15.94 -4.85 -14.04
C SER A 156 -14.89 -5.52 -13.13
N ILE A 157 -15.24 -5.77 -11.86
CA ILE A 157 -14.37 -6.47 -10.92
C ILE A 157 -14.08 -7.88 -11.44
N ILE A 158 -15.12 -8.66 -11.77
CA ILE A 158 -15.00 -10.03 -12.31
C ILE A 158 -14.11 -10.05 -13.54
N LYS A 159 -14.42 -9.18 -14.54
CA LYS A 159 -13.64 -9.10 -15.79
C LYS A 159 -12.14 -8.89 -15.52
N LYS A 160 -11.79 -7.96 -14.63
CA LYS A 160 -10.38 -7.66 -14.33
C LYS A 160 -9.73 -8.72 -13.44
N ALA A 161 -10.48 -9.31 -12.51
CA ALA A 161 -9.99 -10.36 -11.62
C ALA A 161 -9.62 -11.66 -12.36
N ASN A 162 -10.23 -11.93 -13.52
CA ASN A 162 -9.97 -13.13 -14.32
C ASN A 162 -8.57 -13.17 -14.95
N ASP A 163 -7.83 -12.06 -15.00
CA ASP A 163 -6.43 -12.09 -15.48
C ASP A 163 -5.58 -12.97 -14.54
N LYS A 164 -5.03 -14.05 -15.12
CA LYS A 164 -4.22 -15.04 -14.39
C LYS A 164 -2.98 -14.44 -13.72
N LYS A 165 -2.48 -13.29 -14.21
CA LYS A 165 -1.32 -12.59 -13.66
C LYS A 165 -1.64 -11.83 -12.37
N ILE A 166 -2.92 -11.57 -12.08
CA ILE A 166 -3.35 -10.89 -10.86
C ILE A 166 -3.36 -11.89 -9.71
N TYR A 167 -2.59 -11.60 -8.67
CA TYR A 167 -2.47 -12.42 -7.47
C TYR A 167 -3.69 -12.30 -6.54
N CYS A 168 -4.21 -11.09 -6.35
CA CYS A 168 -5.34 -10.82 -5.47
C CYS A 168 -6.17 -9.62 -5.92
N ILE A 169 -7.35 -9.48 -5.33
CA ILE A 169 -8.17 -8.28 -5.40
C ILE A 169 -8.35 -7.69 -4.00
N VAL A 170 -8.38 -6.37 -3.93
CA VAL A 170 -8.58 -5.60 -2.69
C VAL A 170 -9.85 -4.79 -2.86
N LEU A 171 -10.81 -5.02 -2.00
CA LEU A 171 -12.19 -4.56 -2.13
C LEU A 171 -12.61 -3.76 -0.90
N ASP A 172 -13.48 -2.79 -1.10
CA ASP A 172 -14.19 -2.18 0.02
C ASP A 172 -15.04 -3.22 0.76
N LYS A 173 -15.20 -3.07 2.07
CA LYS A 173 -15.98 -3.97 2.91
C LYS A 173 -17.46 -4.11 2.48
N SER A 174 -18.01 -3.13 1.77
CA SER A 174 -19.37 -3.21 1.22
C SER A 174 -19.60 -4.40 0.29
N TYR A 175 -18.53 -4.95 -0.30
CA TYR A 175 -18.59 -6.13 -1.17
C TYR A 175 -18.57 -7.47 -0.41
N LEU A 176 -18.36 -7.50 0.90
CA LEU A 176 -18.22 -8.74 1.70
C LEU A 176 -19.40 -9.70 1.54
N LYS A 177 -20.62 -9.18 1.52
CA LYS A 177 -21.86 -9.97 1.42
C LYS A 177 -22.27 -10.31 -0.01
N ASN A 178 -21.54 -9.83 -1.03
CA ASN A 178 -21.90 -10.03 -2.42
C ASN A 178 -21.53 -11.44 -2.91
N ASN A 179 -22.54 -12.22 -3.34
CA ASN A 179 -22.34 -13.62 -3.73
C ASN A 179 -21.51 -13.78 -5.02
N ASP A 180 -21.58 -12.86 -5.96
CA ASP A 180 -20.77 -12.96 -7.19
C ASP A 180 -19.30 -12.65 -6.91
N ILE A 181 -19.02 -11.73 -5.98
CA ILE A 181 -17.66 -11.52 -5.49
C ILE A 181 -17.13 -12.78 -4.80
N LYS A 182 -17.96 -13.48 -4.02
CA LYS A 182 -17.54 -14.74 -3.37
C LYS A 182 -17.09 -15.80 -4.37
N LYS A 183 -17.75 -15.88 -5.54
CA LYS A 183 -17.44 -16.86 -6.62
C LYS A 183 -16.12 -16.58 -7.36
N ILE A 184 -15.52 -15.38 -7.24
CA ILE A 184 -14.26 -15.06 -7.91
C ILE A 184 -13.14 -15.97 -7.34
N ASN A 185 -12.50 -16.77 -8.19
CA ASN A 185 -11.38 -17.62 -7.80
C ASN A 185 -10.07 -16.85 -7.70
N LYS A 186 -9.99 -15.91 -6.75
CA LYS A 186 -8.80 -15.10 -6.40
C LYS A 186 -8.77 -14.86 -4.90
N LYS A 187 -7.56 -14.62 -4.37
CA LYS A 187 -7.44 -14.11 -2.99
C LYS A 187 -8.11 -12.76 -2.89
N LYS A 188 -9.00 -12.61 -1.91
CA LYS A 188 -9.75 -11.40 -1.66
C LYS A 188 -9.30 -10.78 -0.33
N PHE A 189 -9.06 -9.50 -0.34
CA PHE A 189 -8.80 -8.70 0.85
C PHE A 189 -9.83 -7.58 0.91
N PHE A 190 -10.34 -7.31 2.10
CA PHE A 190 -11.35 -6.28 2.30
C PHE A 190 -10.81 -5.17 3.21
N TYR A 191 -11.04 -3.91 2.83
CA TYR A 191 -10.65 -2.73 3.58
C TYR A 191 -11.88 -1.86 3.88
N THR A 192 -11.95 -1.12 4.94
CA THR A 192 -11.23 -1.30 6.19
C THR A 192 -12.19 -1.96 7.15
N VAL A 193 -11.91 -3.19 7.53
CA VAL A 193 -12.69 -3.92 8.54
C VAL A 193 -12.14 -3.52 9.91
N LYS A 194 -12.99 -2.99 10.79
CA LYS A 194 -12.58 -2.46 12.10
C LYS A 194 -12.91 -3.40 13.26
N THR A 195 -13.94 -4.22 13.10
CA THR A 195 -14.43 -5.14 14.14
C THR A 195 -14.65 -6.53 13.57
N LYS A 196 -14.68 -7.54 14.47
CA LYS A 196 -15.03 -8.92 14.06
C LYS A 196 -16.45 -9.02 13.51
N SER A 197 -17.38 -8.19 13.99
CA SER A 197 -18.77 -8.19 13.55
C SER A 197 -18.95 -7.64 12.12
N GLU A 198 -17.97 -6.89 11.58
CA GLU A 198 -17.98 -6.42 10.19
C GLU A 198 -17.51 -7.50 9.21
N PHE A 199 -16.93 -8.58 9.69
CA PHE A 199 -16.40 -9.70 8.90
C PHE A 199 -17.36 -10.87 8.86
#